data_41a1f97a444cef85fd2b805727fa09e9
#
_entry.id   41a1f97a444cef85fd2b805727fa09e9
#
_cell.length_a   1.000
_cell.length_b   1.000
_cell.length_c   1.000
_cell.angle_alpha   90.00
_cell.angle_beta   90.00
_cell.angle_gamma   90.00
#
_symmetry.space_group_name_H-M   'P 1'
#
loop_
_entity.id
_entity.type
_entity.pdbx_description
1 polymer ?
#
loop_
_entity_poly.entity_id
_entity_poly.type
_entity_poly.pdbx_seq_one_letter_code
_entity_poly.pdbx_strand_id
1 'polypeptide(L)'
;MSKKKEEQKITKKVNDNEEVIADENTKKSEKKKVKEEVIPPTTEELLATEKDKNLRLFAEFENFRKRTTKERIELFTTANKDIMSTLLPILDNFERSIKANNYGDEDGTVLIYKQLKSELEKKGLTELEDPIGKELDTDFHEAITNIPAPSDDMKGKIVDAIEKGYMLGGKVLRYAKVVVANKE
;
A
#
# COMPACT_ATOMS: atom_id res chain seq x y z
N MET A 1 20.66 7.55 -40.72
CA MET A 1 20.92 6.16 -41.22
C MET A 1 21.46 5.23 -40.11
N SER A 2 21.23 5.49 -38.84
CA SER A 2 21.81 4.70 -37.72
C SER A 2 20.82 3.83 -36.93
N LYS A 3 19.51 4.01 -37.08
CA LYS A 3 18.48 3.24 -36.33
C LYS A 3 18.05 1.91 -36.99
N LYS A 4 18.39 1.67 -38.24
CA LYS A 4 17.98 0.47 -38.97
C LYS A 4 18.97 -0.71 -38.85
N LYS A 5 20.13 -0.51 -38.21
CA LYS A 5 21.17 -1.55 -38.03
C LYS A 5 21.14 -2.23 -36.65
N GLU A 6 20.40 -1.66 -35.67
CA GLU A 6 20.27 -2.27 -34.34
C GLU A 6 19.11 -3.28 -34.24
N GLU A 7 18.04 -3.09 -35.00
CA GLU A 7 16.91 -4.05 -35.00
C GLU A 7 17.23 -5.38 -35.69
N GLN A 8 18.19 -5.39 -36.60
CA GLN A 8 18.62 -6.63 -37.29
C GLN A 8 19.62 -7.49 -36.49
N LYS A 9 20.19 -6.96 -35.41
CA LYS A 9 21.08 -7.72 -34.52
C LYS A 9 20.36 -8.44 -33.38
N ILE A 10 19.15 -8.04 -33.07
CA ILE A 10 18.34 -8.64 -31.97
C ILE A 10 17.60 -9.89 -32.47
N THR A 11 17.17 -9.90 -33.73
CA THR A 11 16.48 -11.05 -34.33
C THR A 11 17.39 -12.23 -34.68
N LYS A 12 18.71 -12.02 -34.77
CA LYS A 12 19.68 -13.10 -35.09
C LYS A 12 20.18 -13.86 -33.84
N LYS A 13 19.96 -13.36 -32.65
CA LYS A 13 20.39 -14.02 -31.38
C LYS A 13 19.34 -14.91 -30.73
N VAL A 14 18.14 -14.96 -31.27
CA VAL A 14 17.04 -15.79 -30.73
C VAL A 14 16.92 -17.13 -31.47
N ASN A 15 17.50 -17.27 -32.67
CA ASN A 15 17.41 -18.49 -33.47
C ASN A 15 18.59 -19.47 -33.30
N ASP A 16 19.65 -19.13 -32.55
CA ASP A 16 20.83 -20.01 -32.42
C ASP A 16 20.84 -20.84 -31.11
N ASN A 17 19.72 -20.88 -30.35
CA ASN A 17 19.66 -21.64 -29.09
C ASN A 17 18.67 -22.82 -29.09
N GLU A 18 18.14 -23.23 -30.26
CA GLU A 18 17.23 -24.39 -30.38
C GLU A 18 17.78 -25.61 -31.09
N GLU A 19 19.09 -25.66 -31.38
CA GLU A 19 19.69 -26.76 -32.18
C GLU A 19 20.81 -27.55 -31.49
N VAL A 20 20.81 -27.73 -30.19
CA VAL A 20 21.72 -28.68 -29.53
C VAL A 20 21.02 -29.36 -28.36
N ILE A 21 20.01 -30.19 -28.59
CA ILE A 21 19.68 -31.37 -27.75
C ILE A 21 18.81 -32.34 -28.59
N ALA A 22 19.46 -33.07 -29.51
CA ALA A 22 18.86 -34.27 -30.09
C ALA A 22 19.99 -35.18 -30.59
N ASP A 23 20.60 -35.94 -29.67
CA ASP A 23 21.12 -37.28 -29.96
C ASP A 23 21.57 -37.90 -28.65
N GLU A 24 20.78 -38.84 -28.17
CA GLU A 24 21.11 -40.07 -27.45
C GLU A 24 19.87 -40.61 -26.72
N ASN A 25 19.13 -41.44 -27.40
CA ASN A 25 18.59 -42.66 -26.81
C ASN A 25 17.64 -43.39 -27.76
N THR A 26 18.22 -44.01 -28.79
CA THR A 26 17.58 -45.11 -29.51
C THR A 26 18.01 -46.40 -28.86
N LYS A 27 17.14 -47.02 -28.07
CA LYS A 27 16.90 -48.47 -28.05
C LYS A 27 15.91 -48.90 -26.99
N LYS A 28 14.88 -49.62 -27.43
CA LYS A 28 13.96 -50.54 -26.72
C LYS A 28 12.77 -49.92 -25.97
N SER A 29 11.63 -49.83 -26.64
CA SER A 29 10.56 -50.78 -26.36
C SER A 29 9.39 -50.57 -27.34
N GLU A 30 9.17 -51.57 -28.18
CA GLU A 30 7.90 -51.75 -28.90
C GLU A 30 6.78 -51.89 -27.86
N LYS A 31 5.94 -50.87 -27.72
CA LYS A 31 4.61 -51.01 -27.13
C LYS A 31 3.63 -50.22 -27.99
N LYS A 32 2.76 -51.00 -28.65
CA LYS A 32 1.47 -50.66 -29.25
C LYS A 32 1.07 -49.19 -29.12
N LYS A 33 1.27 -48.42 -30.19
CA LYS A 33 0.50 -47.17 -30.41
C LYS A 33 -0.93 -47.58 -30.76
N VAL A 34 -1.80 -47.56 -29.75
CA VAL A 34 -3.21 -47.37 -29.97
C VAL A 34 -3.33 -45.98 -30.57
N LYS A 35 -3.67 -45.91 -31.82
CA LYS A 35 -4.14 -44.64 -32.43
C LYS A 35 -5.47 -44.32 -31.75
N GLU A 36 -5.48 -43.45 -30.73
CA GLU A 36 -6.69 -42.74 -30.37
C GLU A 36 -7.05 -41.90 -31.60
N GLU A 37 -8.08 -42.30 -32.31
CA GLU A 37 -8.75 -41.46 -33.27
C GLU A 37 -9.29 -40.28 -32.49
N VAL A 38 -8.63 -39.13 -32.62
CA VAL A 38 -9.13 -37.84 -32.09
C VAL A 38 -10.38 -37.52 -32.91
N ILE A 39 -11.52 -37.96 -32.40
CA ILE A 39 -12.83 -37.60 -32.95
C ILE A 39 -12.89 -36.05 -32.84
N PRO A 40 -13.06 -35.30 -33.97
CA PRO A 40 -13.15 -33.87 -33.88
C PRO A 40 -14.34 -33.49 -32.96
N PRO A 41 -14.16 -32.54 -32.03
CA PRO A 41 -15.21 -32.19 -31.10
C PRO A 41 -16.47 -31.76 -31.86
N THR A 42 -17.62 -32.22 -31.38
CA THR A 42 -18.89 -31.88 -31.99
C THR A 42 -19.15 -30.37 -31.86
N THR A 43 -19.98 -29.83 -32.76
CA THR A 43 -20.34 -28.38 -32.72
C THR A 43 -20.97 -28.00 -31.38
N GLU A 44 -21.65 -28.92 -30.71
CA GLU A 44 -22.23 -28.71 -29.38
C GLU A 44 -21.16 -28.62 -28.28
N GLU A 45 -20.14 -29.46 -28.32
CA GLU A 45 -19.00 -29.41 -27.38
C GLU A 45 -18.17 -28.14 -27.57
N LEU A 46 -17.94 -27.72 -28.82
CA LEU A 46 -17.29 -26.44 -29.11
C LEU A 46 -18.09 -25.26 -28.56
N LEU A 47 -19.41 -25.30 -28.73
CA LEU A 47 -20.29 -24.25 -28.24
C LEU A 47 -20.34 -24.22 -26.68
N ALA A 48 -20.31 -25.40 -26.04
CA ALA A 48 -20.25 -25.49 -24.59
C ALA A 48 -18.92 -24.93 -24.05
N THR A 49 -17.78 -25.30 -24.66
CA THR A 49 -16.45 -24.80 -24.25
C THR A 49 -16.33 -23.31 -24.48
N GLU A 50 -16.87 -22.76 -25.55
CA GLU A 50 -16.84 -21.31 -25.81
C GLU A 50 -17.76 -20.55 -24.85
N LYS A 51 -18.91 -21.12 -24.46
CA LYS A 51 -19.76 -20.53 -23.41
C LYS A 51 -19.04 -20.50 -22.06
N ASP A 52 -18.38 -21.58 -21.68
CA ASP A 52 -17.60 -21.64 -20.43
C ASP A 52 -16.45 -20.63 -20.42
N LYS A 53 -15.71 -20.53 -21.53
CA LYS A 53 -14.67 -19.52 -21.68
C LYS A 53 -15.23 -18.10 -21.56
N ASN A 54 -16.35 -17.84 -22.19
CA ASN A 54 -17.02 -16.54 -22.14
C ASN A 54 -17.48 -16.19 -20.71
N LEU A 55 -18.08 -17.16 -20.02
CA LEU A 55 -18.51 -16.97 -18.62
C LEU A 55 -17.32 -16.70 -17.70
N ARG A 56 -16.25 -17.47 -17.86
CA ARG A 56 -15.01 -17.26 -17.12
C ARG A 56 -14.39 -15.90 -17.41
N LEU A 57 -14.29 -15.52 -18.69
CA LEU A 57 -13.74 -14.23 -19.10
C LEU A 57 -14.58 -13.07 -18.55
N PHE A 58 -15.90 -13.21 -18.55
CA PHE A 58 -16.79 -12.23 -17.95
C PHE A 58 -16.56 -12.08 -16.44
N ALA A 59 -16.41 -13.20 -15.72
CA ALA A 59 -16.11 -13.18 -14.30
C ALA A 59 -14.74 -12.55 -14.01
N GLU A 60 -13.71 -12.87 -14.80
CA GLU A 60 -12.38 -12.26 -14.71
C GLU A 60 -12.43 -10.75 -15.00
N PHE A 61 -13.21 -10.33 -16.01
CA PHE A 61 -13.39 -8.91 -16.33
C PHE A 61 -14.08 -8.13 -15.20
N GLU A 62 -15.14 -8.70 -14.61
CA GLU A 62 -15.82 -8.09 -13.46
C GLU A 62 -14.89 -7.96 -12.25
N ASN A 63 -14.09 -8.99 -11.96
CA ASN A 63 -13.09 -8.96 -10.90
C ASN A 63 -12.01 -7.91 -11.17
N PHE A 64 -11.52 -7.85 -12.41
CA PHE A 64 -10.55 -6.83 -12.83
C PHE A 64 -11.12 -5.42 -12.65
N ARG A 65 -12.34 -5.18 -13.12
CA ARG A 65 -13.02 -3.90 -12.99
C ARG A 65 -13.16 -3.46 -11.53
N LYS A 66 -13.61 -4.38 -10.65
CA LYS A 66 -13.72 -4.11 -9.20
C LYS A 66 -12.37 -3.78 -8.59
N ARG A 67 -11.32 -4.55 -8.93
CA ARG A 67 -9.96 -4.32 -8.45
C ARG A 67 -9.43 -2.97 -8.91
N THR A 68 -9.50 -2.67 -10.19
CA THR A 68 -9.00 -1.40 -10.76
C THR A 68 -9.73 -0.19 -10.16
N THR A 69 -11.03 -0.31 -9.89
CA THR A 69 -11.78 0.76 -9.23
C THR A 69 -11.27 0.99 -7.80
N LYS A 70 -11.01 -0.08 -7.03
CA LYS A 70 -10.42 0.02 -5.69
C LYS A 70 -9.02 0.64 -5.73
N GLU A 71 -8.15 0.15 -6.60
CA GLU A 71 -6.80 0.66 -6.79
C GLU A 71 -6.81 2.16 -7.14
N ARG A 72 -7.73 2.57 -8.01
CA ARG A 72 -7.89 3.98 -8.37
C ARG A 72 -8.31 4.84 -7.17
N ILE A 73 -9.27 4.39 -6.38
CA ILE A 73 -9.71 5.11 -5.17
C ILE A 73 -8.55 5.20 -4.17
N GLU A 74 -7.83 4.11 -3.94
CA GLU A 74 -6.65 4.09 -3.07
C GLU A 74 -5.56 5.05 -3.56
N LEU A 75 -5.29 5.07 -4.87
CA LEU A 75 -4.32 5.97 -5.47
C LEU A 75 -4.70 7.44 -5.22
N PHE A 76 -5.96 7.82 -5.44
CA PHE A 76 -6.43 9.18 -5.17
C PHE A 76 -6.34 9.54 -3.69
N THR A 77 -6.64 8.60 -2.80
CA THR A 77 -6.56 8.81 -1.36
C THR A 77 -5.12 8.99 -0.89
N THR A 78 -4.18 8.25 -1.48
CA THR A 78 -2.76 8.26 -1.08
C THR A 78 -1.87 9.18 -1.91
N ALA A 79 -2.38 9.75 -3.02
CA ALA A 79 -1.60 10.63 -3.91
C ALA A 79 -0.98 11.84 -3.19
N ASN A 80 -1.65 12.32 -2.14
CA ASN A 80 -1.19 13.46 -1.36
C ASN A 80 -0.32 13.07 -0.16
N LYS A 81 -0.02 11.78 0.03
CA LYS A 81 0.69 11.28 1.22
C LYS A 81 2.00 12.02 1.46
N ASP A 82 2.82 12.16 0.45
CA ASP A 82 4.16 12.75 0.57
C ASP A 82 4.08 14.25 0.90
N ILE A 83 3.15 14.97 0.27
CA ILE A 83 2.91 16.39 0.55
C ILE A 83 2.39 16.56 1.98
N MET A 84 1.41 15.75 2.38
CA MET A 84 0.87 15.79 3.74
C MET A 84 1.95 15.49 4.78
N SER A 85 2.77 14.46 4.57
CA SER A 85 3.88 14.13 5.48
C SER A 85 4.88 15.28 5.63
N THR A 86 5.13 16.02 4.57
CA THR A 86 6.02 17.20 4.58
C THR A 86 5.39 18.38 5.34
N LEU A 87 4.06 18.49 5.37
CA LEU A 87 3.35 19.57 6.06
C LEU A 87 3.17 19.31 7.57
N LEU A 88 3.19 18.04 8.03
CA LEU A 88 3.01 17.72 9.45
C LEU A 88 4.03 18.39 10.37
N PRO A 89 5.35 18.44 10.08
CA PRO A 89 6.30 19.16 10.90
C PRO A 89 6.02 20.67 11.02
N ILE A 90 5.39 21.25 9.99
CA ILE A 90 4.99 22.67 10.02
C ILE A 90 3.82 22.85 11.00
N LEU A 91 2.84 21.95 10.98
CA LEU A 91 1.75 21.93 11.97
C LEU A 91 2.28 21.80 13.40
N ASP A 92 3.23 20.89 13.64
CA ASP A 92 3.85 20.68 14.95
C ASP A 92 4.58 21.94 15.43
N ASN A 93 5.26 22.64 14.52
CA ASN A 93 5.94 23.90 14.84
C ASN A 93 4.95 25.03 15.18
N PHE A 94 3.80 25.09 14.50
CA PHE A 94 2.74 26.03 14.89
C PHE A 94 2.21 25.72 16.29
N GLU A 95 1.90 24.45 16.59
CA GLU A 95 1.43 24.05 17.94
C GLU A 95 2.46 24.40 19.03
N ARG A 96 3.74 24.11 18.74
CA ARG A 96 4.84 24.44 19.66
C ARG A 96 4.95 25.94 19.88
N SER A 97 4.85 26.73 18.81
CA SER A 97 4.89 28.21 18.90
C SER A 97 3.71 28.77 19.69
N ILE A 98 2.50 28.24 19.46
CA ILE A 98 1.28 28.64 20.19
C ILE A 98 1.44 28.38 21.67
N LYS A 99 1.90 27.17 22.06
CA LYS A 99 2.13 26.79 23.45
C LYS A 99 3.24 27.62 24.10
N ALA A 100 4.36 27.84 23.40
CA ALA A 100 5.51 28.56 23.96
C ALA A 100 5.24 30.04 24.22
N ASN A 101 4.41 30.67 23.39
CA ASN A 101 4.09 32.09 23.49
C ASN A 101 2.75 32.35 24.20
N ASN A 102 2.03 31.31 24.60
CA ASN A 102 0.69 31.40 25.19
C ASN A 102 -0.28 32.29 24.36
N TYR A 103 -0.27 32.07 23.03
CA TYR A 103 -1.17 32.78 22.13
C TYR A 103 -2.62 32.45 22.40
N GLY A 104 -3.47 33.49 22.43
CA GLY A 104 -4.92 33.34 22.58
C GLY A 104 -5.61 32.92 21.29
N ASP A 105 -6.87 32.53 21.41
CA ASP A 105 -7.66 32.04 20.27
C ASP A 105 -7.85 33.08 19.13
N GLU A 106 -7.71 34.36 19.41
CA GLU A 106 -7.85 35.45 18.45
C GLU A 106 -6.52 35.86 17.80
N ASP A 107 -5.41 35.27 18.26
CA ASP A 107 -4.10 35.59 17.67
C ASP A 107 -4.00 35.11 16.24
N GLY A 108 -3.40 35.93 15.37
CA GLY A 108 -3.27 35.61 13.94
C GLY A 108 -2.58 34.27 13.66
N THR A 109 -1.59 33.89 14.50
CA THR A 109 -0.90 32.62 14.40
C THR A 109 -1.85 31.44 14.65
N VAL A 110 -2.73 31.56 15.65
CA VAL A 110 -3.72 30.53 16.00
C VAL A 110 -4.77 30.40 14.90
N LEU A 111 -5.21 31.53 14.34
CA LEU A 111 -6.17 31.56 13.24
C LEU A 111 -5.61 30.87 11.98
N ILE A 112 -4.34 31.16 11.62
CA ILE A 112 -3.67 30.53 10.49
C ILE A 112 -3.51 29.01 10.73
N TYR A 113 -3.12 28.62 11.93
CA TYR A 113 -3.00 27.19 12.29
C TYR A 113 -4.35 26.46 12.15
N LYS A 114 -5.43 27.03 12.73
CA LYS A 114 -6.78 26.45 12.64
C LYS A 114 -7.25 26.34 11.17
N GLN A 115 -6.97 27.37 10.36
CA GLN A 115 -7.32 27.35 8.94
C GLN A 115 -6.53 26.28 8.20
N LEU A 116 -5.21 26.17 8.38
CA LEU A 116 -4.36 25.17 7.75
C LEU A 116 -4.83 23.75 8.13
N LYS A 117 -5.07 23.52 9.42
CA LYS A 117 -5.56 22.23 9.92
C LYS A 117 -6.90 21.85 9.26
N SER A 118 -7.86 22.78 9.22
CA SER A 118 -9.16 22.57 8.58
C SER A 118 -9.03 22.24 7.08
N GLU A 119 -8.14 22.90 6.35
CA GLU A 119 -7.92 22.58 4.93
C GLU A 119 -7.31 21.20 4.72
N LEU A 120 -6.41 20.75 5.60
CA LEU A 120 -5.82 19.42 5.55
C LEU A 120 -6.86 18.34 5.92
N GLU A 121 -7.73 18.62 6.90
CA GLU A 121 -8.84 17.75 7.26
C GLU A 121 -9.82 17.53 6.09
N LYS A 122 -10.16 18.60 5.35
CA LYS A 122 -10.96 18.51 4.11
C LYS A 122 -10.30 17.62 3.03
N LYS A 123 -8.97 17.50 3.07
CA LYS A 123 -8.21 16.61 2.16
C LYS A 123 -8.06 15.17 2.69
N GLY A 124 -8.72 14.85 3.82
CA GLY A 124 -8.76 13.52 4.39
C GLY A 124 -7.72 13.24 5.48
N LEU A 125 -7.00 14.25 5.96
CA LEU A 125 -6.14 14.14 7.14
C LEU A 125 -7.03 14.00 8.37
N THR A 126 -6.74 13.01 9.23
CA THR A 126 -7.45 12.80 10.50
C THR A 126 -6.42 12.67 11.60
N GLU A 127 -6.56 13.46 12.66
CA GLU A 127 -5.72 13.35 13.86
C GLU A 127 -6.11 12.09 14.63
N LEU A 128 -5.12 11.36 15.15
CA LEU A 128 -5.36 10.25 16.08
C LEU A 128 -5.86 10.79 17.41
N GLU A 129 -6.63 9.99 18.09
CA GLU A 129 -7.10 10.32 19.44
C GLU A 129 -5.92 10.53 20.40
N ASP A 130 -6.10 11.43 21.37
CA ASP A 130 -5.09 11.69 22.40
C ASP A 130 -4.71 10.37 23.11
N PRO A 131 -3.43 9.98 23.04
CA PRO A 131 -2.95 8.73 23.58
C PRO A 131 -2.68 8.79 25.09
N ILE A 132 -2.65 9.97 25.73
CA ILE A 132 -2.28 10.13 27.14
C ILE A 132 -3.21 9.33 28.05
N GLY A 133 -2.63 8.55 28.94
CA GLY A 133 -3.36 7.68 29.88
C GLY A 133 -3.86 6.37 29.29
N LYS A 134 -3.73 6.15 27.98
CA LYS A 134 -4.08 4.89 27.32
C LYS A 134 -2.89 3.91 27.33
N GLU A 135 -3.18 2.65 27.05
CA GLU A 135 -2.13 1.65 26.81
C GLU A 135 -1.45 1.89 25.45
N LEU A 136 -0.19 1.45 25.34
CA LEU A 136 0.55 1.53 24.09
C LEU A 136 -0.08 0.60 23.06
N ASP A 137 -0.55 1.17 21.96
CA ASP A 137 -0.99 0.44 20.77
C ASP A 137 0.03 0.65 19.65
N THR A 138 0.71 -0.41 19.25
CA THR A 138 1.77 -0.38 18.22
C THR A 138 1.24 -0.09 16.82
N ASP A 139 -0.06 -0.23 16.60
CA ASP A 139 -0.68 0.10 15.30
C ASP A 139 -0.80 1.62 15.08
N PHE A 140 -0.80 2.41 16.17
CA PHE A 140 -0.99 3.86 16.11
C PHE A 140 0.10 4.67 16.82
N HIS A 141 0.87 4.05 17.74
CA HIS A 141 1.83 4.73 18.59
C HIS A 141 3.25 4.21 18.39
N GLU A 142 4.20 5.12 18.43
CA GLU A 142 5.64 4.86 18.43
C GLU A 142 6.22 5.31 19.79
N ALA A 143 6.61 4.35 20.64
CA ALA A 143 7.26 4.66 21.92
C ALA A 143 8.72 5.07 21.67
N ILE A 144 9.06 6.34 21.98
CA ILE A 144 10.42 6.85 21.81
C ILE A 144 11.26 6.62 23.05
N THR A 145 10.66 6.78 24.21
CA THR A 145 11.36 6.63 25.49
C THR A 145 10.44 6.10 26.58
N ASN A 146 11.07 5.48 27.58
CA ASN A 146 10.39 5.05 28.79
C ASN A 146 10.89 5.87 29.97
N ILE A 147 9.99 6.28 30.84
CA ILE A 147 10.28 7.01 32.08
C ILE A 147 9.76 6.25 33.29
N PRO A 148 10.28 6.48 34.49
CA PRO A 148 9.67 5.96 35.69
C PRO A 148 8.21 6.41 35.80
N ALA A 149 7.33 5.52 36.24
CA ALA A 149 5.90 5.84 36.36
C ALA A 149 5.67 6.99 37.36
N PRO A 150 4.99 8.08 36.99
CA PRO A 150 4.67 9.18 37.91
C PRO A 150 3.75 8.75 39.04
N SER A 151 2.91 7.74 38.78
CA SER A 151 1.99 7.12 39.76
C SER A 151 1.78 5.66 39.40
N ASP A 152 1.31 4.85 40.35
CA ASP A 152 1.04 3.43 40.11
C ASP A 152 -0.01 3.20 39.03
N ASP A 153 -0.99 4.11 38.90
CA ASP A 153 -2.07 4.03 37.90
C ASP A 153 -1.55 4.27 36.46
N MET A 154 -0.38 4.87 36.29
CA MET A 154 0.24 5.19 35.00
C MET A 154 1.23 4.13 34.54
N LYS A 155 1.51 3.11 35.34
CA LYS A 155 2.45 2.04 34.97
C LYS A 155 2.03 1.35 33.67
N GLY A 156 2.92 1.32 32.70
CA GLY A 156 2.70 0.74 31.39
C GLY A 156 1.79 1.54 30.46
N LYS A 157 1.39 2.75 30.86
CA LYS A 157 0.56 3.66 30.05
C LYS A 157 1.40 4.78 29.44
N ILE A 158 0.82 5.44 28.48
CA ILE A 158 1.39 6.62 27.83
C ILE A 158 1.25 7.83 28.78
N VAL A 159 2.39 8.44 29.09
CA VAL A 159 2.46 9.59 30.00
C VAL A 159 2.40 10.90 29.22
N ASP A 160 3.05 10.95 28.06
CA ASP A 160 3.12 12.16 27.26
C ASP A 160 3.16 11.82 25.76
N ALA A 161 2.72 12.77 24.94
CA ALA A 161 2.76 12.71 23.49
C ALA A 161 3.63 13.86 22.95
N ILE A 162 4.80 13.50 22.40
CA ILE A 162 5.76 14.46 21.87
C ILE A 162 5.30 15.02 20.51
N GLU A 163 4.81 14.11 19.67
CA GLU A 163 4.27 14.43 18.34
C GLU A 163 2.94 13.70 18.14
N LYS A 164 1.98 14.41 17.60
CA LYS A 164 0.66 13.84 17.29
C LYS A 164 0.73 12.88 16.11
N GLY A 165 -0.07 11.82 16.18
CA GLY A 165 -0.27 10.90 15.09
C GLY A 165 -1.35 11.36 14.12
N TYR A 166 -1.24 10.97 12.86
CA TYR A 166 -2.19 11.32 11.81
C TYR A 166 -2.48 10.14 10.89
N MET A 167 -3.71 10.08 10.41
CA MET A 167 -4.16 9.14 9.38
C MET A 167 -4.54 9.90 8.11
N LEU A 168 -4.40 9.24 6.96
CA LEU A 168 -4.85 9.72 5.66
C LEU A 168 -5.67 8.62 4.99
N GLY A 169 -6.96 8.88 4.77
CA GLY A 169 -7.85 7.94 4.11
C GLY A 169 -7.92 6.56 4.76
N GLY A 170 -7.88 6.52 6.11
CA GLY A 170 -7.95 5.29 6.88
C GLY A 170 -6.63 4.52 7.02
N LYS A 171 -5.53 5.04 6.48
CA LYS A 171 -4.17 4.48 6.66
C LYS A 171 -3.33 5.41 7.52
N VAL A 172 -2.49 4.86 8.39
CA VAL A 172 -1.59 5.66 9.22
C VAL A 172 -0.59 6.40 8.32
N LEU A 173 -0.56 7.70 8.44
CA LEU A 173 0.38 8.59 7.78
C LEU A 173 1.63 8.81 8.64
N ARG A 174 1.42 9.06 9.94
CA ARG A 174 2.46 9.21 10.96
C ARG A 174 1.95 8.68 12.29
N TYR A 175 2.76 7.84 12.95
CA TYR A 175 2.48 7.35 14.29
C TYR A 175 2.60 8.49 15.31
N ALA A 176 1.79 8.44 16.38
CA ALA A 176 1.98 9.34 17.51
C ALA A 176 3.26 8.96 18.26
N LYS A 177 4.19 9.90 18.43
CA LYS A 177 5.40 9.67 19.20
C LYS A 177 5.13 9.90 20.68
N VAL A 178 5.26 8.85 21.45
CA VAL A 178 4.81 8.83 22.84
C VAL A 178 5.93 8.44 23.81
N VAL A 179 5.74 8.90 25.06
CA VAL A 179 6.56 8.51 26.22
C VAL A 179 5.72 7.55 27.05
N VAL A 180 6.28 6.40 27.38
CA VAL A 180 5.59 5.35 28.16
C VAL A 180 6.16 5.25 29.57
N ALA A 181 5.32 5.04 30.54
CA ALA A 181 5.75 4.75 31.90
C ALA A 181 6.25 3.30 32.02
N ASN A 182 7.36 3.10 32.72
CA ASN A 182 7.86 1.75 33.03
C ASN A 182 6.80 0.97 33.82
N LYS A 183 6.76 -0.35 33.58
CA LYS A 183 5.86 -1.26 34.33
C LYS A 183 6.41 -1.63 35.71
N GLU A 184 7.70 -1.34 35.96
CA GLU A 184 8.39 -1.63 37.24
C GLU A 184 8.33 -0.45 38.19
#